data_5746a1fc6c968fb1a18f540014588cf9
#
_entry.id   5746a1fc6c968fb1a18f540014588cf9
#
_cell.length_a   1.000
_cell.length_b   1.000
_cell.length_c   1.000
_cell.angle_alpha   90.00
_cell.angle_beta   90.00
_cell.angle_gamma   90.00
#
_symmetry.space_group_name_H-M   'P 1'
#
loop_
_entity.id
_entity.type
_entity.pdbx_description
1 polymer ?
#
loop_
_entity_poly.entity_id
_entity_poly.type
_entity_poly.pdbx_seq_one_letter_code
_entity_poly.pdbx_strand_id
1 'polypeptide(L)'
;GSGLKLAAQNCHHELSGAYTGEISASMFASLGVDYVILGHSERRAYNNEDNDLLRKKVDTALSQNLKVIYCCGETLDERNSGVHFDLVAKQIIEGVFHLNVEEMKNIVIAYEPVWAIGTGKTATSVQAQEMHVHIRSVIASKYGGKVADGISIIYGGSCKPSNANELFSQTDV
;
A
#
# COMPACT_ATOMS: atom_id res chain seq x y z
N GLY A 1 20.75 -17.82 -1.33
CA GLY A 1 19.76 -17.03 -2.04
C GLY A 1 20.17 -15.55 -2.04
N SER A 2 19.73 -14.78 -3.02
CA SER A 2 20.12 -13.37 -3.21
C SER A 2 19.61 -12.40 -2.12
N GLY A 3 18.78 -12.86 -1.19
CA GLY A 3 18.09 -12.00 -0.22
C GLY A 3 16.97 -11.14 -0.83
N LEU A 4 16.79 -11.17 -2.15
CA LEU A 4 15.72 -10.45 -2.83
C LEU A 4 14.38 -11.16 -2.62
N LYS A 5 13.32 -10.36 -2.50
CA LYS A 5 11.95 -10.82 -2.41
C LYS A 5 11.21 -10.56 -3.71
N LEU A 6 10.31 -11.47 -4.08
CA LEU A 6 9.52 -11.34 -5.29
C LEU A 6 8.12 -10.84 -4.94
N ALA A 7 7.65 -9.82 -5.67
CA ALA A 7 6.30 -9.28 -5.52
C ALA A 7 5.52 -9.35 -6.84
N ALA A 8 4.28 -9.84 -6.78
CA ALA A 8 3.32 -9.69 -7.87
C ALA A 8 2.70 -8.28 -7.83
N GLN A 9 2.39 -7.71 -9.00
CA GLN A 9 1.86 -6.34 -9.08
C GLN A 9 0.33 -6.25 -8.87
N ASN A 10 -0.37 -7.37 -8.80
CA ASN A 10 -1.79 -7.51 -8.49
C ASN A 10 -2.14 -8.98 -8.33
N CYS A 11 -3.29 -9.29 -7.72
CA CYS A 11 -3.94 -10.59 -7.82
C CYS A 11 -5.47 -10.42 -7.93
N HIS A 12 -6.15 -11.49 -8.38
CA HIS A 12 -7.61 -11.53 -8.36
C HIS A 12 -8.12 -11.75 -6.92
N HIS A 13 -9.35 -11.33 -6.66
CA HIS A 13 -10.00 -11.47 -5.34
C HIS A 13 -10.61 -12.85 -5.12
N GLU A 14 -10.76 -13.67 -6.17
CA GLU A 14 -11.22 -15.04 -6.07
C GLU A 14 -10.04 -16.02 -6.19
N LEU A 15 -10.11 -17.12 -5.43
CA LEU A 15 -9.06 -18.15 -5.45
C LEU A 15 -9.12 -19.02 -6.69
N SER A 16 -10.31 -19.22 -7.25
CA SER A 16 -10.56 -20.05 -8.42
C SER A 16 -11.82 -19.59 -9.16
N GLY A 17 -11.99 -20.01 -10.40
CA GLY A 17 -13.17 -19.71 -11.21
C GLY A 17 -12.83 -19.38 -12.66
N ALA A 18 -13.85 -19.03 -13.45
CA ALA A 18 -13.72 -18.67 -14.85
C ALA A 18 -13.47 -17.17 -15.01
N TYR A 19 -12.26 -16.75 -14.67
CA TYR A 19 -11.81 -15.33 -14.72
C TYR A 19 -10.68 -15.21 -15.74
N THR A 20 -11.02 -15.29 -17.02
CA THR A 20 -10.04 -15.27 -18.11
C THR A 20 -9.14 -14.04 -18.05
N GLY A 21 -7.82 -14.26 -17.99
CA GLY A 21 -6.80 -13.20 -17.91
C GLY A 21 -6.38 -12.83 -16.49
N GLU A 22 -7.09 -13.31 -15.45
CA GLU A 22 -6.75 -13.04 -14.05
C GLU A 22 -5.79 -14.11 -13.50
N ILE A 23 -4.98 -13.70 -12.52
CA ILE A 23 -4.08 -14.59 -11.76
C ILE A 23 -4.52 -14.59 -10.31
N SER A 24 -4.80 -15.75 -9.75
CA SER A 24 -5.21 -15.89 -8.36
C SER A 24 -4.02 -15.80 -7.38
N ALA A 25 -4.30 -15.48 -6.13
CA ALA A 25 -3.29 -15.50 -5.07
C ALA A 25 -2.65 -16.89 -4.89
N SER A 26 -3.43 -17.97 -5.07
CA SER A 26 -2.91 -19.34 -4.99
C SER A 26 -1.91 -19.68 -6.10
N MET A 27 -2.11 -19.15 -7.31
CA MET A 27 -1.13 -19.30 -8.40
C MET A 27 0.20 -18.62 -8.06
N PHE A 28 0.17 -17.42 -7.53
CA PHE A 28 1.39 -16.73 -7.08
C PHE A 28 2.09 -17.44 -5.93
N ALA A 29 1.33 -17.92 -4.94
CA ALA A 29 1.89 -18.69 -3.83
C ALA A 29 2.60 -19.96 -4.31
N SER A 30 2.04 -20.66 -5.32
CA SER A 30 2.64 -21.88 -5.90
C SER A 30 3.98 -21.61 -6.62
N LEU A 31 4.21 -20.37 -7.05
CA LEU A 31 5.47 -19.92 -7.69
C LEU A 31 6.49 -19.38 -6.68
N GLY A 32 6.18 -19.38 -5.38
CA GLY A 32 7.07 -18.86 -4.35
C GLY A 32 7.18 -17.35 -4.33
N VAL A 33 6.14 -16.64 -4.78
CA VAL A 33 6.04 -15.18 -4.65
C VAL A 33 5.88 -14.84 -3.17
N ASP A 34 6.61 -13.84 -2.67
CA ASP A 34 6.58 -13.43 -1.26
C ASP A 34 5.49 -12.38 -0.97
N TYR A 35 5.27 -11.45 -1.91
CA TYR A 35 4.39 -10.30 -1.74
C TYR A 35 3.44 -10.12 -2.92
N VAL A 36 2.35 -9.42 -2.67
CA VAL A 36 1.50 -8.86 -3.73
C VAL A 36 1.23 -7.39 -3.46
N ILE A 37 1.32 -6.57 -4.51
CA ILE A 37 0.98 -5.15 -4.49
C ILE A 37 -0.50 -5.02 -4.78
N LEU A 38 -1.26 -4.36 -3.90
CA LEU A 38 -2.71 -4.16 -4.03
C LEU A 38 -3.07 -2.70 -3.89
N GLY A 39 -3.98 -2.22 -4.72
CA GLY A 39 -4.50 -0.86 -4.66
C GLY A 39 -3.59 0.20 -5.25
N HIS A 40 -2.63 -0.17 -6.13
CA HIS A 40 -1.83 0.80 -6.87
C HIS A 40 -2.75 1.86 -7.51
N SER A 41 -2.31 3.11 -7.51
CA SER A 41 -3.12 4.25 -7.97
C SER A 41 -3.67 4.07 -9.38
N GLU A 42 -2.91 3.50 -10.30
CA GLU A 42 -3.38 3.19 -11.66
C GLU A 42 -4.52 2.17 -11.65
N ARG A 43 -4.48 1.17 -10.78
CA ARG A 43 -5.54 0.17 -10.70
C ARG A 43 -6.81 0.75 -10.08
N ARG A 44 -6.67 1.62 -9.08
CA ARG A 44 -7.82 2.39 -8.56
C ARG A 44 -8.46 3.24 -9.64
N ALA A 45 -7.66 3.94 -10.46
CA ALA A 45 -8.12 4.85 -11.50
C ALA A 45 -8.66 4.14 -12.75
N TYR A 46 -7.95 3.11 -13.24
CA TYR A 46 -8.24 2.52 -14.55
C TYR A 46 -9.02 1.20 -14.49
N ASN A 47 -8.95 0.51 -13.35
CA ASN A 47 -9.61 -0.78 -13.13
C ASN A 47 -10.77 -0.69 -12.12
N ASN A 48 -11.13 0.51 -11.66
CA ASN A 48 -12.19 0.75 -10.68
C ASN A 48 -12.03 -0.08 -9.39
N GLU A 49 -10.79 -0.24 -8.91
CA GLU A 49 -10.53 -0.95 -7.66
C GLU A 49 -10.86 -0.03 -6.47
N ASP A 50 -12.05 -0.19 -5.92
CA ASP A 50 -12.47 0.48 -4.69
C ASP A 50 -11.93 -0.24 -3.43
N ASN A 51 -12.17 0.35 -2.26
CA ASN A 51 -11.66 -0.19 -1.01
C ASN A 51 -12.32 -1.52 -0.62
N ASP A 52 -13.58 -1.77 -1.01
CA ASP A 52 -14.27 -3.03 -0.76
C ASP A 52 -13.67 -4.18 -1.58
N LEU A 53 -13.37 -3.94 -2.87
CA LEU A 53 -12.68 -4.90 -3.70
C LEU A 53 -11.26 -5.17 -3.19
N LEU A 54 -10.55 -4.12 -2.78
CA LEU A 54 -9.19 -4.26 -2.25
C LEU A 54 -9.16 -5.01 -0.93
N ARG A 55 -10.15 -4.80 -0.05
CA ARG A 55 -10.33 -5.59 1.17
C ARG A 55 -10.42 -7.09 0.85
N LYS A 56 -11.25 -7.49 -0.13
CA LYS A 56 -11.37 -8.90 -0.56
C LYS A 56 -10.05 -9.45 -1.10
N LYS A 57 -9.31 -8.65 -1.87
CA LYS A 57 -7.98 -9.03 -2.38
C LYS A 57 -6.98 -9.23 -1.24
N VAL A 58 -7.00 -8.37 -0.22
CA VAL A 58 -6.15 -8.48 0.98
C VAL A 58 -6.45 -9.81 1.69
N ASP A 59 -7.73 -10.10 1.97
CA ASP A 59 -8.14 -11.34 2.62
C ASP A 59 -7.67 -12.58 1.83
N THR A 60 -7.88 -12.55 0.51
CA THR A 60 -7.49 -13.64 -0.38
C THR A 60 -5.98 -13.85 -0.40
N ALA A 61 -5.19 -12.77 -0.48
CA ALA A 61 -3.73 -12.84 -0.46
C ALA A 61 -3.19 -13.41 0.86
N LEU A 62 -3.69 -12.91 2.00
CA LEU A 62 -3.30 -13.39 3.32
C LEU A 62 -3.68 -14.86 3.54
N SER A 63 -4.83 -15.31 3.03
CA SER A 63 -5.26 -16.70 3.10
C SER A 63 -4.30 -17.68 2.40
N GLN A 64 -3.51 -17.19 1.45
CA GLN A 64 -2.48 -17.93 0.73
C GLN A 64 -1.05 -17.68 1.24
N ASN A 65 -0.93 -17.08 2.44
CA ASN A 65 0.34 -16.72 3.09
C ASN A 65 1.20 -15.73 2.26
N LEU A 66 0.62 -14.99 1.34
CA LEU A 66 1.29 -13.86 0.69
C LEU A 66 1.26 -12.66 1.63
N LYS A 67 2.36 -11.93 1.70
CA LYS A 67 2.37 -10.61 2.33
C LYS A 67 1.82 -9.57 1.36
N VAL A 68 1.24 -8.50 1.87
CA VAL A 68 0.60 -7.48 1.06
C VAL A 68 1.35 -6.16 1.16
N ILE A 69 1.63 -5.54 0.02
CA ILE A 69 2.00 -4.14 -0.08
C ILE A 69 0.72 -3.39 -0.47
N TYR A 70 0.10 -2.75 0.52
CA TYR A 70 -1.16 -2.03 0.35
C TYR A 70 -0.90 -0.58 -0.01
N CYS A 71 -1.31 -0.17 -1.22
CA CYS A 71 -1.12 1.18 -1.74
C CYS A 71 -2.27 2.10 -1.34
N CYS A 72 -1.91 3.29 -0.87
CA CYS A 72 -2.83 4.37 -0.57
C CYS A 72 -2.22 5.71 -1.01
N GLY A 73 -3.04 6.69 -1.30
CA GLY A 73 -2.57 8.00 -1.71
C GLY A 73 -3.65 8.87 -2.31
N GLU A 74 -3.31 10.12 -2.55
CA GLU A 74 -4.21 11.16 -3.01
C GLU A 74 -3.78 11.77 -4.34
N THR A 75 -4.75 12.30 -5.07
CA THR A 75 -4.55 13.14 -6.26
C THR A 75 -4.17 14.58 -5.87
N LEU A 76 -3.72 15.37 -6.84
CA LEU A 76 -3.39 16.77 -6.61
C LEU A 76 -4.62 17.60 -6.18
N ASP A 77 -5.77 17.33 -6.76
CA ASP A 77 -7.01 18.04 -6.44
C ASP A 77 -7.47 17.76 -5.00
N GLU A 78 -7.38 16.51 -4.55
CA GLU A 78 -7.67 16.13 -3.18
C GLU A 78 -6.70 16.78 -2.19
N ARG A 79 -5.42 16.86 -2.55
CA ARG A 79 -4.42 17.55 -1.73
C ARG A 79 -4.68 19.06 -1.66
N ASN A 80 -4.95 19.69 -2.79
CA ASN A 80 -5.26 21.13 -2.85
C ASN A 80 -6.56 21.48 -2.10
N SER A 81 -7.51 20.56 -2.06
CA SER A 81 -8.76 20.70 -1.29
C SER A 81 -8.59 20.46 0.21
N GLY A 82 -7.40 20.03 0.66
CA GLY A 82 -7.11 19.77 2.07
C GLY A 82 -7.70 18.50 2.64
N VAL A 83 -8.27 17.61 1.80
CA VAL A 83 -8.93 16.36 2.23
C VAL A 83 -8.01 15.13 2.21
N HIS A 84 -6.77 15.29 1.80
CA HIS A 84 -5.83 14.19 1.55
C HIS A 84 -5.55 13.30 2.77
N PHE A 85 -5.49 13.87 3.98
CA PHE A 85 -5.30 13.08 5.20
C PHE A 85 -6.50 12.18 5.48
N ASP A 86 -7.71 12.73 5.43
CA ASP A 86 -8.94 11.97 5.66
C ASP A 86 -9.15 10.90 4.59
N LEU A 87 -8.82 11.22 3.33
CA LEU A 87 -8.90 10.26 2.22
C LEU A 87 -7.95 9.08 2.44
N VAL A 88 -6.69 9.34 2.76
CA VAL A 88 -5.70 8.28 2.99
C VAL A 88 -6.07 7.46 4.22
N ALA A 89 -6.52 8.10 5.30
CA ALA A 89 -7.05 7.40 6.47
C ALA A 89 -8.22 6.48 6.10
N LYS A 90 -9.18 6.96 5.31
CA LYS A 90 -10.32 6.17 4.82
C LYS A 90 -9.87 4.95 4.02
N GLN A 91 -8.92 5.12 3.08
CA GLN A 91 -8.39 4.01 2.29
C GLN A 91 -7.78 2.91 3.17
N ILE A 92 -7.06 3.28 4.22
CA ILE A 92 -6.45 2.34 5.18
C ILE A 92 -7.53 1.67 6.04
N ILE A 93 -8.46 2.46 6.60
CA ILE A 93 -9.52 1.94 7.48
C ILE A 93 -10.40 0.94 6.73
N GLU A 94 -10.88 1.29 5.56
CA GLU A 94 -11.77 0.43 4.77
C GLU A 94 -11.03 -0.78 4.20
N GLY A 95 -9.75 -0.64 3.81
CA GLY A 95 -9.00 -1.70 3.16
C GLY A 95 -8.39 -2.73 4.11
N VAL A 96 -7.89 -2.32 5.29
CA VAL A 96 -7.10 -3.22 6.15
C VAL A 96 -7.50 -3.24 7.62
N PHE A 97 -8.40 -2.37 8.12
CA PHE A 97 -8.76 -2.34 9.54
C PHE A 97 -9.67 -3.48 10.00
N HIS A 98 -10.16 -4.33 9.12
CA HIS A 98 -10.85 -5.56 9.49
C HIS A 98 -9.90 -6.64 10.00
N LEU A 99 -8.59 -6.53 9.69
CA LEU A 99 -7.57 -7.48 10.08
C LEU A 99 -7.33 -7.47 11.59
N ASN A 100 -6.91 -8.61 12.13
CA ASN A 100 -6.37 -8.71 13.49
C ASN A 100 -4.89 -8.31 13.53
N VAL A 101 -4.30 -8.25 14.74
CA VAL A 101 -2.91 -7.81 14.95
C VAL A 101 -1.89 -8.71 14.22
N GLU A 102 -2.11 -10.02 14.19
CA GLU A 102 -1.16 -10.96 13.57
C GLU A 102 -1.23 -10.88 12.04
N GLU A 103 -2.42 -10.70 11.48
CA GLU A 103 -2.61 -10.46 10.05
C GLU A 103 -1.98 -9.13 9.62
N MET A 104 -2.17 -8.07 10.42
CA MET A 104 -1.63 -6.75 10.14
C MET A 104 -0.09 -6.73 10.05
N LYS A 105 0.61 -7.63 10.73
CA LYS A 105 2.08 -7.80 10.61
C LYS A 105 2.54 -8.25 9.21
N ASN A 106 1.63 -8.75 8.39
CA ASN A 106 1.91 -9.15 7.01
C ASN A 106 1.60 -8.05 5.99
N ILE A 107 1.25 -6.86 6.47
CA ILE A 107 0.96 -5.69 5.63
C ILE A 107 2.15 -4.73 5.65
N VAL A 108 2.52 -4.26 4.48
CA VAL A 108 3.37 -3.07 4.26
C VAL A 108 2.46 -2.01 3.66
N ILE A 109 2.50 -0.78 4.16
CA ILE A 109 1.77 0.33 3.55
C ILE A 109 2.68 1.05 2.57
N ALA A 110 2.20 1.28 1.35
CA ALA A 110 2.89 2.08 0.35
C ALA A 110 2.12 3.40 0.14
N TYR A 111 2.73 4.51 0.52
CA TYR A 111 2.15 5.82 0.26
C TYR A 111 2.52 6.31 -1.12
N GLU A 112 1.53 6.56 -1.95
CA GLU A 112 1.64 7.04 -3.32
C GLU A 112 1.09 8.48 -3.43
N PRO A 113 1.92 9.54 -3.39
CA PRO A 113 1.47 10.85 -3.83
C PRO A 113 1.20 10.80 -5.35
N VAL A 114 -0.05 10.50 -5.75
CA VAL A 114 -0.42 10.20 -7.16
C VAL A 114 0.02 11.33 -8.09
N TRP A 115 -0.05 12.57 -7.60
CA TRP A 115 0.40 13.77 -8.31
C TRP A 115 1.93 13.86 -8.54
N ALA A 116 2.69 12.98 -7.91
CA ALA A 116 4.15 12.89 -8.02
C ALA A 116 4.60 11.56 -8.67
N ILE A 117 3.70 10.82 -9.32
CA ILE A 117 4.01 9.57 -10.03
C ILE A 117 3.99 9.85 -11.54
N GLY A 118 5.14 9.72 -12.22
CA GLY A 118 5.24 9.87 -13.68
C GLY A 118 4.94 11.28 -14.23
N THR A 119 4.70 12.28 -13.37
CA THR A 119 4.33 13.64 -13.79
C THR A 119 5.52 14.59 -13.92
N GLY A 120 6.70 14.15 -13.53
CA GLY A 120 7.89 15.01 -13.40
C GLY A 120 7.93 15.82 -12.10
N LYS A 121 6.85 15.86 -11.33
CA LYS A 121 6.81 16.44 -9.97
C LYS A 121 7.32 15.42 -8.96
N THR A 122 7.85 15.91 -7.85
CA THR A 122 8.26 15.09 -6.69
C THR A 122 7.65 15.70 -5.43
N ALA A 123 7.19 14.85 -4.52
CA ALA A 123 6.88 15.32 -3.18
C ALA A 123 8.17 15.73 -2.47
N THR A 124 8.11 16.76 -1.63
CA THR A 124 9.23 17.08 -0.76
C THR A 124 9.36 16.01 0.33
N SER A 125 10.54 15.88 0.92
CA SER A 125 10.76 14.97 2.05
C SER A 125 9.84 15.30 3.23
N VAL A 126 9.56 16.58 3.47
CA VAL A 126 8.61 17.03 4.50
C VAL A 126 7.18 16.56 4.20
N GLN A 127 6.72 16.70 2.95
CA GLN A 127 5.38 16.20 2.55
C GLN A 127 5.27 14.69 2.69
N ALA A 128 6.32 13.95 2.34
CA ALA A 128 6.37 12.51 2.54
C ALA A 128 6.30 12.17 4.03
N GLN A 129 7.14 12.81 4.85
CA GLN A 129 7.16 12.61 6.31
C GLN A 129 5.81 12.91 6.96
N GLU A 130 5.17 14.03 6.64
CA GLU A 130 3.86 14.39 7.18
C GLU A 130 2.81 13.30 6.95
N MET A 131 2.74 12.79 5.72
CA MET A 131 1.78 11.72 5.40
C MET A 131 2.17 10.39 6.06
N HIS A 132 3.45 10.05 6.12
CA HIS A 132 3.91 8.83 6.80
C HIS A 132 3.59 8.85 8.30
N VAL A 133 3.81 9.99 8.98
CA VAL A 133 3.39 10.19 10.38
C VAL A 133 1.88 10.02 10.53
N HIS A 134 1.10 10.63 9.63
CA HIS A 134 -0.35 10.50 9.64
C HIS A 134 -0.79 9.05 9.50
N ILE A 135 -0.26 8.32 8.50
CA ILE A 135 -0.55 6.89 8.30
C ILE A 135 -0.23 6.09 9.55
N ARG A 136 0.94 6.30 10.16
CA ARG A 136 1.35 5.61 11.39
C ARG A 136 0.41 5.92 12.54
N SER A 137 -0.03 7.18 12.69
CA SER A 137 -1.00 7.58 13.71
C SER A 137 -2.37 6.91 13.50
N VAL A 138 -2.84 6.80 12.26
CA VAL A 138 -4.07 6.08 11.91
C VAL A 138 -3.96 4.60 12.31
N ILE A 139 -2.86 3.93 12.01
CA ILE A 139 -2.62 2.54 12.40
C ILE A 139 -2.57 2.42 13.93
N ALA A 140 -1.87 3.34 14.61
CA ALA A 140 -1.75 3.35 16.07
C ALA A 140 -3.10 3.52 16.77
N SER A 141 -4.04 4.25 16.18
CA SER A 141 -5.37 4.47 16.76
C SER A 141 -6.17 3.17 16.96
N LYS A 142 -5.92 2.16 16.12
CA LYS A 142 -6.58 0.85 16.23
C LYS A 142 -5.71 -0.20 16.92
N TYR A 143 -4.44 -0.29 16.53
CA TYR A 143 -3.59 -1.42 16.91
C TYR A 143 -2.60 -1.08 18.04
N GLY A 144 -2.52 0.20 18.44
CA GLY A 144 -1.58 0.71 19.43
C GLY A 144 -0.20 1.02 18.83
N GLY A 145 0.56 1.89 19.51
CA GLY A 145 1.85 2.41 19.04
C GLY A 145 2.86 1.29 18.71
N LYS A 146 2.99 0.30 19.60
CA LYS A 146 3.95 -0.81 19.39
C LYS A 146 3.73 -1.58 18.09
N VAL A 147 2.49 -1.78 17.68
CA VAL A 147 2.16 -2.44 16.40
C VAL A 147 2.45 -1.49 15.25
N ALA A 148 2.00 -0.24 15.36
CA ALA A 148 2.22 0.77 14.33
C ALA A 148 3.71 1.02 14.05
N ASP A 149 4.55 1.04 15.07
CA ASP A 149 6.01 1.17 14.93
C ASP A 149 6.66 -0.03 14.23
N GLY A 150 6.04 -1.20 14.32
CA GLY A 150 6.49 -2.43 13.65
C GLY A 150 6.04 -2.54 12.19
N ILE A 151 5.11 -1.70 11.72
CA ILE A 151 4.64 -1.71 10.33
C ILE A 151 5.56 -0.86 9.45
N SER A 152 6.03 -1.46 8.36
CA SER A 152 6.78 -0.70 7.35
C SER A 152 5.84 0.18 6.55
N ILE A 153 6.18 1.47 6.45
CA ILE A 153 5.52 2.44 5.57
C ILE A 153 6.55 2.89 4.55
N ILE A 154 6.32 2.56 3.28
CA ILE A 154 7.26 2.87 2.19
C ILE A 154 6.73 4.01 1.33
N TYR A 155 7.65 4.82 0.81
CA TYR A 155 7.32 5.91 -0.11
C TYR A 155 7.25 5.38 -1.55
N GLY A 156 6.10 5.51 -2.17
CA GLY A 156 5.79 5.05 -3.54
C GLY A 156 5.82 6.14 -4.61
N GLY A 157 6.23 7.36 -4.28
CA GLY A 157 6.41 8.43 -5.27
C GLY A 157 7.75 8.38 -5.99
N SER A 158 8.02 9.37 -6.82
CA SER A 158 9.27 9.46 -7.59
C SER A 158 10.49 9.56 -6.68
N CYS A 159 11.29 8.50 -6.63
CA CYS A 159 12.57 8.45 -5.92
C CYS A 159 13.71 8.39 -6.93
N LYS A 160 14.71 9.25 -6.76
CA LYS A 160 15.89 9.38 -7.61
C LYS A 160 17.15 9.42 -6.73
N PRO A 161 18.34 9.13 -7.26
CA PRO A 161 19.59 9.26 -6.50
C PRO A 161 19.76 10.66 -5.86
N SER A 162 19.22 11.69 -6.49
CA SER A 162 19.32 13.07 -6.01
C SER A 162 18.44 13.42 -4.80
N ASN A 163 17.33 12.68 -4.55
CA ASN A 163 16.41 12.95 -3.44
C ASN A 163 16.30 11.78 -2.44
N ALA A 164 16.90 10.63 -2.75
CA ALA A 164 16.80 9.43 -1.93
C ALA A 164 17.32 9.66 -0.49
N ASN A 165 18.50 10.28 -0.36
CA ASN A 165 19.09 10.54 0.96
C ASN A 165 18.18 11.44 1.82
N GLU A 166 17.57 12.46 1.23
CA GLU A 166 16.67 13.36 1.94
C GLU A 166 15.36 12.67 2.36
N LEU A 167 14.80 11.85 1.47
CA LEU A 167 13.61 11.05 1.76
C LEU A 167 13.88 10.02 2.88
N PHE A 168 14.94 9.23 2.74
CA PHE A 168 15.25 8.16 3.71
C PHE A 168 15.88 8.65 5.02
N SER A 169 16.20 9.94 5.14
CA SER A 169 16.59 10.53 6.41
C SER A 169 15.40 10.89 7.30
N GLN A 170 14.18 10.85 6.77
CA GLN A 170 12.97 11.11 7.52
C GLN A 170 12.63 9.93 8.44
N THR A 171 12.12 10.24 9.64
CA THR A 171 11.94 9.26 10.71
C THR A 171 10.93 8.16 10.36
N ASP A 172 9.88 8.49 9.60
CA ASP A 172 8.77 7.58 9.31
C ASP A 172 8.77 7.03 7.87
N VAL A 173 9.71 7.50 7.03
CA VAL A 173 9.87 7.03 5.64
C VAL A 173 10.80 5.83 5.58
#